data_9b98f72f6516cf12493c48cc0e82d54d
#
_entry.id   9b98f72f6516cf12493c48cc0e82d54d
#
_cell.length_a   1.000
_cell.length_b   1.000
_cell.length_c   1.000
_cell.angle_alpha   90.00
_cell.angle_beta   90.00
_cell.angle_gamma   90.00
#
_symmetry.space_group_name_H-M   'P 1'
#
loop_
_entity.id
_entity.type
_entity.pdbx_description
1 polymer ?
#
loop_
_entity_poly.entity_id
_entity_poly.type
_entity_poly.pdbx_seq_one_letter_code
_entity_poly.pdbx_strand_id
1 'polypeptide(L)'
;MVPHDTMSAVMEFLDSYRTAFEIYDTEAIVEHYAFPCAITGDSETIAPILFEGAEQCSAGVNYVLSLHRAIGVTQGQPLLLEITELSPRLAGMMIRYQMQDRRGEPLYDFQGFYSLARTAAGYRIAAICHNQIPRLLACAGKPSIPVS
;
A
#
# COMPACT_ATOMS: atom_id res chain seq x y z
N MET A 1 -18.69 14.43 7.16
CA MET A 1 -17.63 15.22 6.52
C MET A 1 -16.32 15.08 7.28
N VAL A 2 -15.23 14.91 6.56
CA VAL A 2 -13.91 14.76 7.19
C VAL A 2 -13.37 16.16 7.53
N PRO A 3 -12.92 16.39 8.78
CA PRO A 3 -12.30 17.66 9.13
C PRO A 3 -11.09 17.97 8.26
N HIS A 4 -10.88 19.26 8.00
CA HIS A 4 -9.78 19.72 7.16
C HIS A 4 -8.40 19.26 7.68
N ASP A 5 -8.20 19.30 9.00
CA ASP A 5 -6.94 18.87 9.61
C ASP A 5 -6.67 17.37 9.35
N THR A 6 -7.70 16.53 9.50
CA THR A 6 -7.58 15.11 9.21
C THR A 6 -7.28 14.87 7.74
N MET A 7 -8.00 15.57 6.86
CA MET A 7 -7.79 15.44 5.42
C MET A 7 -6.35 15.79 5.04
N SER A 8 -5.84 16.93 5.54
CA SER A 8 -4.47 17.35 5.27
C SER A 8 -3.45 16.32 5.77
N ALA A 9 -3.65 15.80 6.98
CA ALA A 9 -2.72 14.85 7.58
C ALA A 9 -2.73 13.50 6.83
N VAL A 10 -3.89 13.05 6.36
CA VAL A 10 -3.97 11.83 5.56
C VAL A 10 -3.30 12.04 4.20
N MET A 11 -3.50 13.19 3.58
CA MET A 11 -2.86 13.49 2.29
C MET A 11 -1.33 13.56 2.42
N GLU A 12 -0.82 14.13 3.51
CA GLU A 12 0.61 14.12 3.78
C GLU A 12 1.14 12.70 3.91
N PHE A 13 0.42 11.86 4.66
CA PHE A 13 0.77 10.44 4.79
C PHE A 13 0.82 9.77 3.42
N LEU A 14 -0.22 9.95 2.63
CA LEU A 14 -0.35 9.30 1.33
C LEU A 14 0.78 9.71 0.38
N ASP A 15 1.08 11.00 0.31
CA ASP A 15 2.15 11.51 -0.55
C ASP A 15 3.51 10.95 -0.13
N SER A 16 3.78 10.92 1.17
CA SER A 16 5.03 10.40 1.70
C SER A 16 5.17 8.89 1.44
N TYR A 17 4.10 8.14 1.67
CA TYR A 17 4.10 6.70 1.47
C TYR A 17 4.30 6.35 -0.02
N ARG A 18 3.57 7.03 -0.90
CA ARG A 18 3.70 6.84 -2.33
C ARG A 18 5.10 7.16 -2.82
N THR A 19 5.67 8.28 -2.38
CA THR A 19 7.02 8.67 -2.76
C THR A 19 8.04 7.61 -2.35
N ALA A 20 7.91 7.08 -1.14
CA ALA A 20 8.80 6.02 -0.66
C ALA A 20 8.74 4.78 -1.55
N PHE A 21 7.55 4.40 -2.01
CA PHE A 21 7.40 3.29 -2.95
C PHE A 21 8.02 3.59 -4.31
N GLU A 22 7.82 4.80 -4.82
CA GLU A 22 8.31 5.18 -6.15
C GLU A 22 9.83 5.21 -6.23
N ILE A 23 10.50 5.51 -5.11
CA ILE A 23 11.96 5.48 -5.07
C ILE A 23 12.51 4.14 -4.55
N TYR A 24 11.63 3.17 -4.28
CA TYR A 24 12.02 1.83 -3.83
C TYR A 24 12.83 1.86 -2.53
N ASP A 25 12.45 2.73 -1.60
CA ASP A 25 13.13 2.88 -0.32
C ASP A 25 12.39 2.08 0.76
N THR A 26 12.84 0.84 1.01
CA THR A 26 12.19 -0.05 1.96
C THR A 26 12.09 0.54 3.36
N GLU A 27 13.17 1.15 3.84
CA GLU A 27 13.17 1.75 5.18
C GLU A 27 12.14 2.85 5.31
N ALA A 28 12.08 3.73 4.32
CA ALA A 28 11.11 4.82 4.30
C ALA A 28 9.68 4.29 4.25
N ILE A 29 9.43 3.22 3.49
CA ILE A 29 8.11 2.60 3.43
C ILE A 29 7.72 2.05 4.80
N VAL A 30 8.63 1.32 5.44
CA VAL A 30 8.38 0.69 6.75
C VAL A 30 8.10 1.72 7.84
N GLU A 31 8.69 2.90 7.75
CA GLU A 31 8.44 3.97 8.72
C GLU A 31 6.98 4.43 8.75
N HIS A 32 6.20 4.10 7.72
CA HIS A 32 4.79 4.47 7.66
C HIS A 32 3.87 3.49 8.39
N TYR A 33 4.41 2.45 9.01
CA TYR A 33 3.63 1.42 9.68
C TYR A 33 3.70 1.57 11.20
N ALA A 34 2.59 1.21 11.86
CA ALA A 34 2.55 1.03 13.30
C ALA A 34 2.50 -0.48 13.56
N PHE A 35 3.22 -0.95 14.56
CA PHE A 35 3.31 -2.38 14.85
C PHE A 35 2.66 -2.74 16.17
N PRO A 36 2.03 -3.92 16.28
CA PRO A 36 1.84 -4.91 15.21
C PRO A 36 0.81 -4.45 14.19
N CYS A 37 0.99 -4.85 12.94
CA CYS A 37 0.10 -4.47 11.85
C CYS A 37 -0.42 -5.73 11.16
N ALA A 38 -1.74 -5.86 11.04
CA ALA A 38 -2.36 -7.01 10.39
C ALA A 38 -2.59 -6.70 8.91
N ILE A 39 -2.17 -7.62 8.05
CA ILE A 39 -2.37 -7.51 6.61
C ILE A 39 -3.26 -8.67 6.17
N THR A 40 -4.41 -8.36 5.60
CA THR A 40 -5.31 -9.37 5.06
C THR A 40 -5.36 -9.19 3.54
N GLY A 41 -4.83 -10.16 2.82
CA GLY A 41 -4.86 -10.17 1.38
C GLY A 41 -6.02 -10.99 0.84
N ASP A 42 -6.41 -10.71 -0.39
CA ASP A 42 -7.44 -11.48 -1.08
C ASP A 42 -6.80 -12.78 -1.61
N SER A 43 -7.10 -13.87 -0.96
CA SER A 43 -6.59 -15.19 -1.33
C SER A 43 -7.63 -16.24 -1.00
N GLU A 44 -7.47 -17.44 -1.55
CA GLU A 44 -8.42 -18.53 -1.30
C GLU A 44 -8.51 -18.90 0.17
N THR A 45 -7.40 -18.78 0.89
CA THR A 45 -7.37 -19.02 2.32
C THR A 45 -7.19 -17.68 3.00
N ILE A 46 -8.18 -17.26 3.76
CA ILE A 46 -8.09 -16.03 4.53
C ILE A 46 -7.16 -16.29 5.72
N ALA A 47 -5.95 -15.82 5.63
CA ALA A 47 -4.95 -15.99 6.67
C ALA A 47 -4.23 -14.66 6.85
N PRO A 48 -4.69 -13.81 7.78
CA PRO A 48 -4.03 -12.54 8.01
C PRO A 48 -2.57 -12.73 8.39
N ILE A 49 -1.70 -11.93 7.82
CA ILE A 49 -0.29 -11.90 8.16
C ILE A 49 -0.10 -10.82 9.19
N LEU A 50 0.61 -11.12 10.26
CA LEU A 50 0.90 -10.13 11.29
C LEU A 50 2.35 -9.68 11.17
N PHE A 51 2.54 -8.39 10.90
CA PHE A 51 3.86 -7.78 11.00
C PHE A 51 4.05 -7.34 12.45
N GLU A 52 4.83 -8.10 13.19
CA GLU A 52 5.06 -7.77 14.60
C GLU A 52 6.06 -6.63 14.77
N GLY A 53 6.93 -6.43 13.78
CA GLY A 53 7.93 -5.38 13.82
C GLY A 53 8.46 -5.05 12.44
N ALA A 54 9.45 -4.16 12.41
CA ALA A 54 10.03 -3.64 11.16
C ALA A 54 10.66 -4.72 10.29
N GLU A 55 11.24 -5.75 10.89
CA GLU A 55 11.91 -6.80 10.13
C GLU A 55 10.94 -7.57 9.25
N GLN A 56 9.82 -8.00 9.81
CA GLN A 56 8.80 -8.73 9.05
C GLN A 56 8.14 -7.83 7.99
N CYS A 57 7.90 -6.57 8.35
CA CYS A 57 7.36 -5.60 7.43
C CYS A 57 8.31 -5.38 6.25
N SER A 58 9.61 -5.23 6.52
CA SER A 58 10.63 -5.06 5.48
C SER A 58 10.64 -6.23 4.50
N ALA A 59 10.51 -7.46 5.01
CA ALA A 59 10.47 -8.64 4.15
C ALA A 59 9.27 -8.61 3.22
N GLY A 60 8.10 -8.24 3.74
CA GLY A 60 6.88 -8.12 2.93
C GLY A 60 6.98 -7.02 1.89
N VAL A 61 7.51 -5.87 2.28
CA VAL A 61 7.71 -4.74 1.37
C VAL A 61 8.71 -5.11 0.26
N ASN A 62 9.82 -5.73 0.63
CA ASN A 62 10.84 -6.15 -0.35
C ASN A 62 10.28 -7.13 -1.37
N TYR A 63 9.37 -8.01 -0.94
CA TYR A 63 8.71 -8.92 -1.86
C TYR A 63 7.93 -8.15 -2.93
N VAL A 64 7.12 -7.18 -2.51
CA VAL A 64 6.35 -6.35 -3.46
C VAL A 64 7.30 -5.56 -4.36
N LEU A 65 8.33 -4.96 -3.80
CA LEU A 65 9.29 -4.17 -4.60
C LEU A 65 10.04 -5.03 -5.63
N SER A 66 10.35 -6.28 -5.28
CA SER A 66 11.00 -7.17 -6.23
C SER A 66 10.11 -7.46 -7.43
N LEU A 67 8.82 -7.66 -7.19
CA LEU A 67 7.85 -7.86 -8.27
C LEU A 67 7.66 -6.58 -9.09
N HIS A 68 7.63 -5.42 -8.42
CA HIS A 68 7.54 -4.13 -9.11
C HIS A 68 8.73 -3.91 -10.04
N ARG A 69 9.95 -4.25 -9.60
CA ARG A 69 11.13 -4.15 -10.45
C ARG A 69 11.00 -5.06 -11.66
N ALA A 70 10.49 -6.26 -11.46
CA ALA A 70 10.36 -7.24 -12.54
C ALA A 70 9.41 -6.78 -13.65
N ILE A 71 8.38 -6.04 -13.31
CA ILE A 71 7.39 -5.57 -14.30
C ILE A 71 7.58 -4.11 -14.70
N GLY A 72 8.50 -3.39 -14.07
CA GLY A 72 8.83 -2.03 -14.45
C GLY A 72 7.97 -0.93 -13.86
N VAL A 73 7.43 -1.13 -12.66
CA VAL A 73 6.66 -0.06 -11.98
C VAL A 73 7.59 1.09 -11.62
N THR A 74 7.20 2.30 -11.98
CA THR A 74 7.93 3.51 -11.61
C THR A 74 7.08 4.51 -10.85
N GLN A 75 5.75 4.42 -10.98
CA GLN A 75 4.87 5.37 -10.33
C GLN A 75 3.51 4.74 -10.06
N GLY A 76 2.82 5.29 -9.07
CA GLY A 76 1.46 4.90 -8.74
C GLY A 76 0.56 6.10 -8.82
N GLN A 77 -0.65 5.92 -9.35
CA GLN A 77 -1.64 6.97 -9.45
C GLN A 77 -2.92 6.59 -8.71
N PRO A 78 -3.34 7.41 -7.73
CA PRO A 78 -4.62 7.17 -7.08
C PRO A 78 -5.76 7.42 -8.06
N LEU A 79 -6.64 6.44 -8.21
CA LEU A 79 -7.84 6.56 -9.06
C LEU A 79 -9.08 6.87 -8.23
N LEU A 80 -9.10 6.41 -6.98
CA LEU A 80 -10.20 6.63 -6.07
C LEU A 80 -9.61 6.78 -4.67
N LEU A 81 -10.13 7.72 -3.91
CA LEU A 81 -9.71 7.94 -2.53
C LEU A 81 -10.92 8.34 -1.71
N GLU A 82 -11.22 7.56 -0.66
CA GLU A 82 -12.27 7.86 0.29
C GLU A 82 -11.68 7.78 1.69
N ILE A 83 -11.89 8.82 2.47
CA ILE A 83 -11.34 8.94 3.81
C ILE A 83 -12.49 9.06 4.80
N THR A 84 -12.42 8.31 5.90
CA THR A 84 -13.39 8.36 6.99
C THR A 84 -12.65 8.62 8.28
N GLU A 85 -13.07 9.61 9.03
CA GLU A 85 -12.53 9.82 10.37
C GLU A 85 -13.42 9.13 11.39
N LEU A 86 -12.84 8.24 12.21
CA LEU A 86 -13.54 7.60 13.30
C LEU A 86 -13.45 8.44 14.57
N SER A 87 -12.30 9.05 14.78
CA SER A 87 -12.00 9.89 15.94
C SER A 87 -10.79 10.76 15.57
N PRO A 88 -10.37 11.71 16.43
CA PRO A 88 -9.20 12.54 16.11
C PRO A 88 -7.91 11.78 15.85
N ARG A 89 -7.82 10.53 16.29
CA ARG A 89 -6.60 9.72 16.10
C ARG A 89 -6.76 8.52 15.20
N LEU A 90 -7.97 8.24 14.73
CA LEU A 90 -8.23 7.05 13.93
C LEU A 90 -8.97 7.42 12.65
N ALA A 91 -8.44 6.97 11.53
CA ALA A 91 -9.07 7.19 10.23
C ALA A 91 -9.01 5.91 9.39
N GLY A 92 -9.92 5.82 8.44
CA GLY A 92 -9.92 4.77 7.43
C GLY A 92 -9.69 5.39 6.07
N MET A 93 -8.98 4.69 5.21
CA MET A 93 -8.71 5.15 3.86
C MET A 93 -8.97 4.02 2.88
N MET A 94 -9.94 4.21 1.99
CA MET A 94 -10.16 3.33 0.86
C MET A 94 -9.49 3.95 -0.34
N ILE A 95 -8.60 3.21 -0.98
CA ILE A 95 -7.88 3.72 -2.12
C ILE A 95 -7.82 2.70 -3.25
N ARG A 96 -7.90 3.19 -4.47
CA ARG A 96 -7.62 2.39 -5.64
C ARG A 96 -6.44 3.03 -6.35
N TYR A 97 -5.38 2.23 -6.54
CA TYR A 97 -4.16 2.66 -7.21
C TYR A 97 -4.01 1.98 -8.54
N GLN A 98 -3.52 2.75 -9.51
CA GLN A 98 -3.05 2.20 -10.78
C GLN A 98 -1.54 2.32 -10.81
N MET A 99 -0.85 1.18 -10.96
CA MET A 99 0.61 1.15 -11.08
C MET A 99 1.00 1.27 -12.53
N GLN A 100 1.97 2.12 -12.82
CA GLN A 100 2.35 2.52 -14.16
C GLN A 100 3.85 2.36 -14.38
N ASP A 101 4.24 2.15 -15.63
CA ASP A 101 5.65 2.19 -16.01
C ASP A 101 6.09 3.64 -16.26
N ARG A 102 7.34 3.83 -16.66
CA ARG A 102 7.88 5.19 -16.84
C ARG A 102 7.26 5.94 -18.01
N ARG A 103 6.50 5.27 -18.87
CA ARG A 103 5.78 5.91 -19.96
C ARG A 103 4.37 6.31 -19.52
N GLY A 104 4.00 5.96 -18.29
CA GLY A 104 2.66 6.18 -17.81
C GLY A 104 1.68 5.09 -18.24
N GLU A 105 2.16 4.00 -18.83
CA GLU A 105 1.29 2.90 -19.23
C GLU A 105 0.84 2.09 -18.02
N PRO A 106 -0.45 1.78 -17.92
CA PRO A 106 -0.94 0.98 -16.80
C PRO A 106 -0.40 -0.44 -16.82
N LEU A 107 0.07 -0.91 -15.69
CA LEU A 107 0.56 -2.27 -15.53
C LEU A 107 -0.45 -3.12 -14.77
N TYR A 108 -0.94 -2.63 -13.65
CA TYR A 108 -2.02 -3.26 -12.89
C TYR A 108 -2.62 -2.24 -11.95
N ASP A 109 -3.80 -2.56 -11.43
CA ASP A 109 -4.41 -1.74 -10.40
C ASP A 109 -4.86 -2.64 -9.24
N PHE A 110 -5.08 -2.04 -8.08
CA PHE A 110 -5.57 -2.75 -6.92
C PHE A 110 -6.34 -1.81 -6.01
N GLN A 111 -7.11 -2.38 -5.09
CA GLN A 111 -7.79 -1.63 -4.06
C GLN A 111 -7.30 -2.06 -2.70
N GLY A 112 -7.26 -1.10 -1.79
CA GLY A 112 -6.89 -1.37 -0.41
C GLY A 112 -7.69 -0.52 0.54
N PHE A 113 -7.96 -1.09 1.70
CA PHE A 113 -8.54 -0.37 2.83
C PHE A 113 -7.49 -0.33 3.93
N TYR A 114 -7.16 0.88 4.37
CA TYR A 114 -6.10 1.11 5.34
C TYR A 114 -6.69 1.67 6.62
N SER A 115 -6.40 1.03 7.75
CA SER A 115 -6.68 1.60 9.06
C SER A 115 -5.48 2.42 9.46
N LEU A 116 -5.71 3.69 9.72
CA LEU A 116 -4.65 4.64 10.05
C LEU A 116 -4.79 5.11 11.49
N ALA A 117 -3.67 5.13 12.21
CA ALA A 117 -3.61 5.64 13.56
C ALA A 117 -2.66 6.85 13.58
N ARG A 118 -3.12 7.94 14.20
CA ARG A 118 -2.34 9.17 14.25
C ARG A 118 -1.37 9.14 15.41
N THR A 119 -0.10 9.33 15.11
CA THR A 119 0.98 9.39 16.09
C THR A 119 1.56 10.81 16.11
N ALA A 120 2.53 11.05 16.97
CA ALA A 120 3.23 12.32 17.00
C ALA A 120 3.93 12.62 15.67
N ALA A 121 4.29 11.59 14.92
CA ALA A 121 4.96 11.73 13.62
C ALA A 121 3.98 11.74 12.44
N GLY A 122 2.67 11.72 12.69
CA GLY A 122 1.64 11.67 11.66
C GLY A 122 0.92 10.33 11.65
N TYR A 123 0.11 10.11 10.62
CA TYR A 123 -0.61 8.84 10.51
C TYR A 123 0.33 7.69 10.19
N ARG A 124 -0.02 6.51 10.71
CA ARG A 124 0.70 5.26 10.46
C ARG A 124 -0.30 4.16 10.18
N ILE A 125 0.10 3.19 9.38
CA ILE A 125 -0.77 2.08 9.00
C ILE A 125 -0.85 1.08 10.15
N ALA A 126 -2.07 0.86 10.65
CA ALA A 126 -2.32 -0.11 11.72
C ALA A 126 -2.85 -1.44 11.20
N ALA A 127 -3.52 -1.44 10.05
CA ALA A 127 -4.01 -2.65 9.40
C ALA A 127 -4.30 -2.36 7.94
N ILE A 128 -4.22 -3.39 7.10
CA ILE A 128 -4.56 -3.29 5.67
C ILE A 128 -5.38 -4.50 5.25
N CYS A 129 -6.40 -4.24 4.43
CA CYS A 129 -7.09 -5.27 3.65
C CYS A 129 -6.93 -4.88 2.18
N HIS A 130 -6.42 -5.78 1.34
CA HIS A 130 -6.17 -5.42 -0.06
C HIS A 130 -6.23 -6.62 -0.99
N ASN A 131 -6.34 -6.33 -2.28
CA ASN A 131 -6.25 -7.34 -3.33
C ASN A 131 -5.00 -7.16 -4.21
N GLN A 132 -3.97 -6.51 -3.68
CA GLN A 132 -2.76 -6.16 -4.45
C GLN A 132 -1.99 -7.37 -4.94
N ILE A 133 -1.72 -8.32 -4.05
CA ILE A 133 -0.83 -9.44 -4.39
C ILE A 133 -1.35 -10.29 -5.55
N PRO A 134 -2.62 -10.76 -5.54
CA PRO A 134 -3.08 -11.55 -6.67
C PRO A 134 -3.07 -10.77 -8.00
N ARG A 135 -3.36 -9.49 -7.95
CA ARG A 135 -3.34 -8.67 -9.17
C ARG A 135 -1.91 -8.42 -9.66
N LEU A 136 -0.98 -8.20 -8.76
CA LEU A 136 0.43 -8.02 -9.07
C LEU A 136 1.01 -9.33 -9.64
N LEU A 137 0.71 -10.46 -9.02
CA LEU A 137 1.17 -11.75 -9.50
C LEU A 137 0.63 -12.07 -10.90
N ALA A 138 -0.64 -11.74 -11.15
CA ALA A 138 -1.23 -11.94 -12.47
C ALA A 138 -0.48 -11.12 -13.53
N CYS A 139 -0.12 -9.89 -13.20
CA CYS A 139 0.66 -9.05 -14.09
C CYS A 139 2.08 -9.58 -14.28
N ALA A 140 2.75 -9.92 -13.18
CA ALA A 140 4.12 -10.42 -13.23
C ALA A 140 4.24 -11.76 -13.95
N GLY A 141 3.21 -12.60 -13.85
CA GLY A 141 3.21 -13.90 -14.51
C GLY A 141 2.96 -13.84 -15.99
N LYS A 142 2.28 -12.81 -16.47
CA LYS A 142 1.93 -12.71 -17.88
C LYS A 142 3.10 -12.85 -18.86
N PRO A 143 4.18 -12.10 -18.66
CA PRO A 143 5.27 -12.21 -19.62
C PRO A 143 6.05 -13.50 -19.48
N SER A 144 6.04 -14.10 -18.32
CA SER A 144 6.84 -15.29 -18.08
C SER A 144 6.05 -16.58 -18.19
N ILE A 145 4.77 -16.51 -18.50
CA ILE A 145 4.02 -17.66 -18.72
C ILE A 145 3.71 -17.71 -20.13
N PRO A 146 4.57 -18.05 -20.88
CA PRO A 146 4.25 -18.23 -22.25
C PRO A 146 3.42 -19.39 -22.24
N VAL A 147 2.72 -19.48 -21.67
CA VAL A 147 1.93 -20.33 -21.67
C VAL A 147 1.92 -21.41 -21.89
N SER A 148 2.16 -21.73 -21.70
CA SER A 148 2.13 -22.81 -21.71
C SER A 148 1.26 -23.47 -21.83
#